data_708f91716199fada515f394a426ec82a
#
_entry.id   708f91716199fada515f394a426ec82a
#
_cell.length_a   1.000
_cell.length_b   1.000
_cell.length_c   1.000
_cell.angle_alpha   90.00
_cell.angle_beta   90.00
_cell.angle_gamma   90.00
#
_symmetry.space_group_name_H-M   'P 1'
#
loop_
_entity.id
_entity.type
_entity.pdbx_description
1 polymer ?
#
loop_
_entity_poly.entity_id
_entity_poly.type
_entity_poly.pdbx_seq_one_letter_code
_entity_poly.pdbx_strand_id
1 'polypeptide(L)'
;MEKFWTNDSHKILEQATGLTNYNLWLIGHFTRYLGRAILEIGSGQGGLSKLLPSKAIVILSDIIPEYLEGLKRSFTDPVLNLDIEKETPIKLMGKMDTIFSSNVFEHIKNDGQAFANCYKLLASGGYLLLFVPARPEIYGKMDEAMGHYRRYTKTELRTKAQKAGFEINQIYYANLPGYFLWWGRGRLGSSKSDSFFAKIFDRIIVPLLYLENFLHPPFGQSLVLIVEKL
;
A
#
# COMPACT_ATOMS: atom_id res chain seq x y z
N MET A 1 11.25 -13.68 -9.49
CA MET A 1 10.14 -13.17 -8.64
C MET A 1 9.40 -14.27 -7.88
N GLU A 2 9.35 -15.51 -8.36
CA GLU A 2 8.65 -16.64 -7.70
C GLU A 2 9.17 -17.05 -6.30
N LYS A 3 10.32 -16.57 -5.89
CA LYS A 3 11.00 -17.02 -4.67
C LYS A 3 10.54 -16.31 -3.37
N PHE A 4 9.70 -15.27 -3.46
CA PHE A 4 9.36 -14.42 -2.30
C PHE A 4 7.93 -14.60 -1.78
N TRP A 5 7.03 -15.16 -2.57
CA TRP A 5 5.65 -15.42 -2.14
C TRP A 5 5.51 -16.84 -1.61
N THR A 6 5.50 -16.96 -0.28
CA THR A 6 5.29 -18.22 0.41
C THR A 6 3.81 -18.43 0.72
N ASN A 7 3.42 -19.66 1.07
CA ASN A 7 2.07 -19.93 1.60
C ASN A 7 1.72 -19.07 2.82
N ASP A 8 2.72 -18.65 3.59
CA ASP A 8 2.52 -17.76 4.74
C ASP A 8 2.21 -16.32 4.31
N SER A 9 2.85 -15.82 3.24
CA SER A 9 2.56 -14.51 2.67
C SER A 9 1.11 -14.43 2.17
N HIS A 10 0.63 -15.45 1.46
CA HIS A 10 -0.75 -15.54 1.00
C HIS A 10 -1.77 -15.53 2.16
N LYS A 11 -1.50 -16.27 3.22
CA LYS A 11 -2.36 -16.30 4.42
C LYS A 11 -2.40 -14.95 5.14
N ILE A 12 -1.25 -14.26 5.24
CA ILE A 12 -1.18 -12.93 5.86
C ILE A 12 -2.00 -11.93 5.05
N LEU A 13 -1.88 -11.95 3.72
CA LEU A 13 -2.66 -11.08 2.85
C LEU A 13 -4.16 -11.37 2.92
N GLU A 14 -4.55 -12.66 2.95
CA GLU A 14 -5.95 -13.07 3.10
C GLU A 14 -6.55 -12.55 4.42
N GLN A 15 -5.79 -12.65 5.51
CA GLN A 15 -6.20 -12.10 6.81
C GLN A 15 -6.33 -10.57 6.77
N ALA A 16 -5.38 -9.87 6.15
CA ALA A 16 -5.41 -8.42 6.00
C ALA A 16 -6.60 -7.95 5.16
N THR A 17 -6.95 -8.68 4.09
CA THR A 17 -8.13 -8.40 3.26
C THR A 17 -9.44 -8.47 4.06
N GLY A 18 -9.52 -9.34 5.09
CA GLY A 18 -10.67 -9.48 5.98
C GLY A 18 -10.79 -8.41 7.07
N LEU A 19 -9.83 -7.51 7.24
CA LEU A 19 -9.84 -6.46 8.27
C LEU A 19 -10.62 -5.23 7.79
N THR A 20 -11.93 -5.26 7.97
CA THR A 20 -12.82 -4.22 7.42
C THR A 20 -12.56 -2.83 7.98
N ASN A 21 -12.44 -2.70 9.32
CA ASN A 21 -12.20 -1.39 9.94
C ASN A 21 -10.82 -0.83 9.58
N TYR A 22 -9.80 -1.69 9.52
CA TYR A 22 -8.45 -1.30 9.13
C TYR A 22 -8.41 -0.80 7.68
N ASN A 23 -9.07 -1.49 6.76
CA ASN A 23 -9.12 -1.09 5.36
C ASN A 23 -9.88 0.23 5.18
N LEU A 24 -11.00 0.43 5.90
CA LEU A 24 -11.73 1.72 5.93
C LEU A 24 -10.88 2.85 6.50
N TRP A 25 -10.17 2.62 7.59
CA TRP A 25 -9.26 3.58 8.19
C TRP A 25 -8.12 3.94 7.22
N LEU A 26 -7.51 2.92 6.60
CA LEU A 26 -6.40 3.10 5.66
C LEU A 26 -6.82 3.95 4.45
N ILE A 27 -7.92 3.59 3.77
CA ILE A 27 -8.40 4.34 2.61
C ILE A 27 -8.83 5.76 2.99
N GLY A 28 -9.27 5.95 4.24
CA GLY A 28 -9.64 7.25 4.79
C GLY A 28 -8.55 8.31 4.70
N HIS A 29 -7.27 7.93 4.76
CA HIS A 29 -6.13 8.86 4.58
C HIS A 29 -6.09 9.47 3.18
N PHE A 30 -6.69 8.81 2.18
CA PHE A 30 -6.55 9.13 0.77
C PHE A 30 -7.83 9.66 0.12
N THR A 31 -8.96 9.60 0.80
CA THR A 31 -10.30 9.89 0.23
C THR A 31 -10.38 11.23 -0.51
N ARG A 32 -9.67 12.27 -0.04
CA ARG A 32 -9.66 13.61 -0.65
C ARG A 32 -8.89 13.68 -1.97
N TYR A 33 -8.03 12.70 -2.24
CA TYR A 33 -7.09 12.66 -3.36
C TYR A 33 -7.48 11.60 -4.41
N LEU A 34 -8.57 10.85 -4.16
CA LEU A 34 -9.09 9.89 -5.11
C LEU A 34 -9.85 10.61 -6.22
N GLY A 35 -9.31 10.57 -7.45
CA GLY A 35 -9.88 11.18 -8.63
C GLY A 35 -10.90 10.28 -9.34
N ARG A 36 -11.10 10.52 -10.63
CA ARG A 36 -12.04 9.78 -11.47
C ARG A 36 -11.41 8.64 -12.24
N ALA A 37 -10.12 8.74 -12.58
CA ALA A 37 -9.34 7.70 -13.26
C ALA A 37 -8.27 7.21 -12.27
N ILE A 38 -8.48 6.03 -11.69
CA ILE A 38 -7.65 5.47 -10.63
C ILE A 38 -6.95 4.21 -11.14
N LEU A 39 -5.62 4.13 -10.96
CA LEU A 39 -4.87 2.90 -11.10
C LEU A 39 -4.49 2.40 -9.70
N GLU A 40 -4.95 1.23 -9.32
CA GLU A 40 -4.50 0.53 -8.12
C GLU A 40 -3.36 -0.42 -8.46
N ILE A 41 -2.20 -0.24 -7.81
CA ILE A 41 -1.03 -1.08 -7.98
C ILE A 41 -0.97 -2.07 -6.81
N GLY A 42 -0.96 -3.38 -7.13
CA GLY A 42 -0.96 -4.46 -6.14
C GLY A 42 -2.32 -4.61 -5.49
N SER A 43 -3.38 -4.80 -6.28
CA SER A 43 -4.76 -4.95 -5.81
C SER A 43 -4.98 -6.23 -4.98
N GLY A 44 -4.08 -7.24 -5.10
CA GLY A 44 -4.16 -8.50 -4.36
C GLY A 44 -5.51 -9.17 -4.52
N GLN A 45 -6.18 -9.42 -3.41
CA GLN A 45 -7.53 -10.01 -3.41
C GLN A 45 -8.68 -8.98 -3.50
N GLY A 46 -8.37 -7.70 -3.74
CA GLY A 46 -9.35 -6.63 -3.92
C GLY A 46 -9.98 -6.10 -2.63
N GLY A 47 -9.32 -6.28 -1.48
CA GLY A 47 -9.84 -5.83 -0.18
C GLY A 47 -10.02 -4.31 -0.11
N LEU A 48 -9.04 -3.55 -0.59
CA LEU A 48 -9.08 -2.08 -0.68
C LEU A 48 -9.83 -1.62 -1.94
N SER A 49 -9.73 -2.37 -3.04
CA SER A 49 -10.40 -2.06 -4.31
C SER A 49 -11.90 -1.82 -4.15
N LYS A 50 -12.57 -2.61 -3.28
CA LYS A 50 -14.00 -2.48 -2.96
C LYS A 50 -14.38 -1.17 -2.29
N LEU A 51 -13.41 -0.45 -1.73
CA LEU A 51 -13.59 0.81 -1.00
C LEU A 51 -13.28 2.04 -1.86
N LEU A 52 -12.77 1.84 -3.07
CA LEU A 52 -12.55 2.91 -4.03
C LEU A 52 -13.88 3.49 -4.52
N PRO A 53 -13.91 4.77 -4.95
CA PRO A 53 -15.17 5.42 -5.32
C PRO A 53 -15.88 4.70 -6.49
N SER A 54 -17.13 4.31 -6.31
CA SER A 54 -17.93 3.57 -7.30
C SER A 54 -18.20 4.34 -8.60
N LYS A 55 -17.99 5.67 -8.60
CA LYS A 55 -18.14 6.54 -9.78
C LYS A 55 -16.80 6.74 -10.52
N ALA A 56 -15.70 6.25 -10.00
CA ALA A 56 -14.41 6.32 -10.66
C ALA A 56 -14.27 5.17 -11.67
N ILE A 57 -13.47 5.41 -12.69
CA ILE A 57 -12.95 4.34 -13.55
C ILE A 57 -11.72 3.80 -12.85
N VAL A 58 -11.81 2.59 -12.30
CA VAL A 58 -10.71 1.96 -11.59
C VAL A 58 -10.07 0.91 -12.49
N ILE A 59 -8.75 0.94 -12.57
CA ILE A 59 -7.95 -0.13 -13.18
C ILE A 59 -7.26 -0.85 -12.03
N LEU A 60 -7.60 -2.13 -11.84
CA LEU A 60 -6.97 -2.99 -10.86
C LEU A 60 -5.72 -3.60 -11.45
N SER A 61 -4.62 -3.67 -10.71
CA SER A 61 -3.43 -4.32 -11.23
C SER A 61 -2.69 -5.14 -10.17
N ASP A 62 -2.11 -6.24 -10.61
CA ASP A 62 -1.23 -7.10 -9.82
C ASP A 62 -0.23 -7.80 -10.74
N ILE A 63 0.77 -8.49 -10.18
CA ILE A 63 1.72 -9.32 -10.92
C ILE A 63 1.50 -10.82 -10.68
N ILE A 64 0.65 -11.17 -9.71
CA ILE A 64 0.41 -12.55 -9.29
C ILE A 64 -0.79 -13.11 -10.05
N PRO A 65 -0.61 -14.18 -10.87
CA PRO A 65 -1.67 -14.72 -11.72
C PRO A 65 -2.93 -15.10 -10.94
N GLU A 66 -2.81 -15.71 -9.77
CA GLU A 66 -3.93 -16.14 -8.94
C GLU A 66 -4.79 -14.95 -8.48
N TYR A 67 -4.16 -13.81 -8.15
CA TYR A 67 -4.89 -12.60 -7.79
C TYR A 67 -5.57 -11.96 -8.99
N LEU A 68 -4.89 -11.92 -10.15
CA LEU A 68 -5.49 -11.42 -11.40
C LEU A 68 -6.76 -12.19 -11.76
N GLU A 69 -6.73 -13.52 -11.66
CA GLU A 69 -7.92 -14.36 -11.90
C GLU A 69 -9.02 -14.16 -10.85
N GLY A 70 -8.65 -13.96 -9.59
CA GLY A 70 -9.58 -13.63 -8.52
C GLY A 70 -10.27 -12.27 -8.74
N LEU A 71 -9.51 -11.26 -9.13
CA LEU A 71 -10.00 -9.91 -9.44
C LEU A 71 -10.95 -9.92 -10.62
N LYS A 72 -10.62 -10.60 -11.75
CA LYS A 72 -11.48 -10.73 -12.92
C LYS A 72 -12.82 -11.42 -12.61
N ARG A 73 -12.85 -12.31 -11.63
CA ARG A 73 -14.11 -12.97 -11.20
C ARG A 73 -14.95 -12.09 -10.26
N SER A 74 -14.30 -11.21 -9.50
CA SER A 74 -14.96 -10.46 -8.40
C SER A 74 -15.32 -9.02 -8.75
N PHE A 75 -14.71 -8.47 -9.81
CA PHE A 75 -14.89 -7.08 -10.23
C PHE A 75 -15.24 -7.00 -11.71
N THR A 76 -16.00 -5.96 -12.07
CA THR A 76 -16.28 -5.59 -13.46
C THR A 76 -15.25 -4.63 -14.03
N ASP A 77 -14.40 -4.09 -13.17
CA ASP A 77 -13.34 -3.15 -13.50
C ASP A 77 -12.24 -3.83 -14.33
N PRO A 78 -11.54 -3.08 -15.19
CA PRO A 78 -10.40 -3.60 -15.93
C PRO A 78 -9.30 -4.13 -15.01
N VAL A 79 -8.82 -5.34 -15.28
CA VAL A 79 -7.72 -5.99 -14.54
C VAL A 79 -6.49 -6.09 -15.42
N LEU A 80 -5.37 -5.54 -14.96
CA LEU A 80 -4.12 -5.46 -15.71
C LEU A 80 -3.01 -6.23 -14.99
N ASN A 81 -2.29 -7.08 -15.73
CA ASN A 81 -1.01 -7.61 -15.26
C ASN A 81 0.04 -6.51 -15.44
N LEU A 82 0.51 -5.90 -14.34
CA LEU A 82 1.42 -4.77 -14.38
C LEU A 82 2.54 -4.92 -13.37
N ASP A 83 3.76 -5.07 -13.85
CA ASP A 83 4.98 -4.88 -13.09
C ASP A 83 5.44 -3.41 -13.20
N ILE A 84 5.04 -2.59 -12.24
CA ILE A 84 5.33 -1.15 -12.24
C ILE A 84 6.83 -0.83 -12.18
N GLU A 85 7.67 -1.77 -11.72
CA GLU A 85 9.13 -1.62 -11.80
C GLU A 85 9.61 -1.61 -13.25
N LYS A 86 8.99 -2.40 -14.12
CA LYS A 86 9.47 -2.66 -15.49
C LYS A 86 8.69 -1.95 -16.56
N GLU A 87 7.39 -1.73 -16.34
CA GLU A 87 6.48 -1.35 -17.41
C GLU A 87 5.75 -0.04 -17.14
N THR A 88 5.54 0.69 -18.23
CA THR A 88 4.65 1.86 -18.30
C THR A 88 3.71 1.65 -19.47
N PRO A 89 2.48 1.16 -19.25
CA PRO A 89 1.52 0.96 -20.34
C PRO A 89 1.27 2.26 -21.10
N ILE A 90 1.67 2.33 -22.37
CA ILE A 90 1.60 3.53 -23.22
C ILE A 90 0.19 4.12 -23.24
N LYS A 91 -0.85 3.26 -23.25
CA LYS A 91 -2.25 3.68 -23.25
C LYS A 91 -2.68 4.44 -22.00
N LEU A 92 -1.95 4.30 -20.89
CA LEU A 92 -2.24 4.94 -19.59
C LEU A 92 -1.36 6.15 -19.32
N MET A 93 -0.34 6.43 -20.14
CA MET A 93 0.58 7.55 -19.92
C MET A 93 -0.17 8.88 -19.86
N GLY A 94 0.04 9.62 -18.77
CA GLY A 94 -0.56 10.94 -18.55
C GLY A 94 -2.09 10.93 -18.39
N LYS A 95 -2.70 9.80 -18.04
CA LYS A 95 -4.17 9.67 -17.99
C LYS A 95 -4.75 9.38 -16.61
N MET A 96 -3.94 9.00 -15.65
CA MET A 96 -4.44 8.68 -14.31
C MET A 96 -4.51 9.94 -13.45
N ASP A 97 -5.67 10.19 -12.85
CA ASP A 97 -5.83 11.23 -11.83
C ASP A 97 -5.20 10.78 -10.51
N THR A 98 -5.25 9.48 -10.25
CA THR A 98 -4.72 8.90 -9.03
C THR A 98 -4.05 7.56 -9.33
N ILE A 99 -2.88 7.36 -8.73
CA ILE A 99 -2.28 6.04 -8.57
C ILE A 99 -2.28 5.75 -7.06
N PHE A 100 -2.90 4.65 -6.68
CA PHE A 100 -3.00 4.19 -5.30
C PHE A 100 -2.26 2.86 -5.11
N SER A 101 -1.51 2.74 -4.03
CA SER A 101 -0.84 1.48 -3.67
C SER A 101 -0.66 1.35 -2.16
N SER A 102 -0.91 0.17 -1.65
CA SER A 102 -0.78 -0.13 -0.22
C SER A 102 0.02 -1.41 0.00
N ASN A 103 1.11 -1.30 0.74
CA ASN A 103 2.01 -2.41 1.10
C ASN A 103 2.49 -3.20 -0.13
N VAL A 104 3.01 -2.49 -1.14
CA VAL A 104 3.56 -3.05 -2.39
C VAL A 104 4.98 -2.56 -2.65
N PHE A 105 5.28 -1.28 -2.42
CA PHE A 105 6.55 -0.68 -2.77
C PHE A 105 7.74 -1.28 -2.02
N GLU A 106 7.53 -1.80 -0.83
CA GLU A 106 8.52 -2.57 -0.06
C GLU A 106 8.93 -3.87 -0.73
N HIS A 107 8.11 -4.41 -1.62
CA HIS A 107 8.38 -5.62 -2.41
C HIS A 107 9.05 -5.33 -3.76
N ILE A 108 9.20 -4.06 -4.13
CA ILE A 108 9.82 -3.66 -5.40
C ILE A 108 11.31 -3.44 -5.16
N LYS A 109 12.16 -4.16 -5.91
CA LYS A 109 13.61 -4.07 -5.75
C LYS A 109 14.14 -2.70 -6.15
N ASN A 110 13.75 -2.18 -7.32
CA ASN A 110 14.06 -0.85 -7.81
C ASN A 110 12.83 0.07 -7.70
N ASP A 111 12.47 0.42 -6.47
CA ASP A 111 11.31 1.29 -6.21
C ASP A 111 11.48 2.71 -6.77
N GLY A 112 12.71 3.19 -6.95
CA GLY A 112 12.96 4.45 -7.67
C GLY A 112 12.43 4.43 -9.11
N GLN A 113 12.57 3.29 -9.82
CA GLN A 113 11.99 3.13 -11.15
C GLN A 113 10.46 3.08 -11.09
N ALA A 114 9.90 2.42 -10.06
CA ALA A 114 8.44 2.40 -9.86
C ALA A 114 7.88 3.83 -9.64
N PHE A 115 8.54 4.67 -8.83
CA PHE A 115 8.19 6.09 -8.69
C PHE A 115 8.21 6.83 -10.03
N ALA A 116 9.28 6.65 -10.82
CA ALA A 116 9.41 7.29 -12.14
C ALA A 116 8.32 6.82 -13.12
N ASN A 117 7.96 5.54 -13.07
CA ASN A 117 6.91 4.98 -13.91
C ASN A 117 5.52 5.48 -13.48
N CYS A 118 5.23 5.58 -12.18
CA CYS A 118 4.01 6.22 -11.67
C CYS A 118 3.90 7.68 -12.15
N TYR A 119 5.01 8.44 -12.10
CA TYR A 119 5.03 9.82 -12.60
C TYR A 119 4.62 9.93 -14.07
N LYS A 120 5.06 9.00 -14.92
CA LYS A 120 4.70 8.98 -16.35
C LYS A 120 3.21 8.66 -16.56
N LEU A 121 2.62 7.79 -15.74
CA LEU A 121 1.22 7.38 -15.87
C LEU A 121 0.23 8.45 -15.40
N LEU A 122 0.63 9.29 -14.43
CA LEU A 122 -0.22 10.37 -13.91
C LEU A 122 -0.38 11.52 -14.90
N ALA A 123 -1.57 12.07 -14.95
CA ALA A 123 -1.86 13.37 -15.53
C ALA A 123 -1.20 14.49 -14.71
N SER A 124 -1.05 15.70 -15.29
CA SER A 124 -0.69 16.89 -14.51
C SER A 124 -1.78 17.19 -13.47
N GLY A 125 -1.39 17.50 -12.23
CA GLY A 125 -2.30 17.63 -11.07
C GLY A 125 -2.74 16.29 -10.48
N GLY A 126 -2.24 15.15 -11.00
CA GLY A 126 -2.57 13.82 -10.49
C GLY A 126 -1.73 13.43 -9.28
N TYR A 127 -2.25 12.52 -8.46
CA TYR A 127 -1.67 12.13 -7.18
C TYR A 127 -1.17 10.68 -7.17
N LEU A 128 0.04 10.48 -6.60
CA LEU A 128 0.49 9.16 -6.17
C LEU A 128 0.27 9.04 -4.66
N LEU A 129 -0.49 8.03 -4.25
CA LEU A 129 -0.92 7.76 -2.88
C LEU A 129 -0.33 6.45 -2.42
N LEU A 130 0.58 6.49 -1.44
CA LEU A 130 1.24 5.29 -0.94
C LEU A 130 1.01 5.10 0.56
N PHE A 131 0.70 3.86 0.93
CA PHE A 131 0.76 3.37 2.30
C PHE A 131 1.81 2.28 2.37
N VAL A 132 2.91 2.51 3.11
CA VAL A 132 4.07 1.61 3.14
C VAL A 132 4.56 1.35 4.56
N PRO A 133 5.22 0.21 4.84
CA PRO A 133 5.80 -0.04 6.15
C PRO A 133 6.93 0.93 6.44
N ALA A 134 6.89 1.48 7.66
CA ALA A 134 7.85 2.45 8.15
C ALA A 134 8.85 1.83 9.14
N ARG A 135 9.87 2.63 9.51
CA ARG A 135 10.76 2.33 10.63
C ARG A 135 11.66 1.12 10.36
N PRO A 136 12.78 1.30 9.61
CA PRO A 136 13.72 0.23 9.31
C PRO A 136 14.25 -0.52 10.54
N GLU A 137 14.29 0.13 11.69
CA GLU A 137 14.76 -0.47 12.95
C GLU A 137 13.84 -1.55 13.51
N ILE A 138 12.61 -1.66 13.04
CA ILE A 138 11.71 -2.77 13.40
C ILE A 138 11.59 -3.83 12.29
N TYR A 139 12.44 -3.74 11.26
CA TYR A 139 12.55 -4.81 10.25
C TYR A 139 12.95 -6.14 10.91
N GLY A 140 12.27 -7.22 10.56
CA GLY A 140 12.52 -8.51 11.19
C GLY A 140 11.97 -9.69 10.40
N LYS A 141 11.93 -10.85 11.08
CA LYS A 141 11.53 -12.14 10.47
C LYS A 141 10.17 -12.11 9.76
N MET A 142 9.24 -11.27 10.23
CA MET A 142 7.94 -11.13 9.56
C MET A 142 8.10 -10.42 8.21
N ASP A 143 8.93 -9.37 8.14
CA ASP A 143 9.20 -8.67 6.88
C ASP A 143 9.88 -9.62 5.87
N GLU A 144 10.85 -10.41 6.33
CA GLU A 144 11.53 -11.42 5.52
C GLU A 144 10.55 -12.48 5.01
N ALA A 145 9.68 -13.01 5.87
CA ALA A 145 8.67 -14.00 5.52
C ALA A 145 7.64 -13.46 4.51
N MET A 146 7.38 -12.14 4.54
CA MET A 146 6.51 -11.44 3.59
C MET A 146 7.25 -11.04 2.31
N GLY A 147 8.58 -11.21 2.22
CA GLY A 147 9.39 -10.84 1.06
C GLY A 147 9.64 -9.34 0.92
N HIS A 148 9.64 -8.61 2.03
CA HIS A 148 9.98 -7.19 2.01
C HIS A 148 11.47 -7.00 1.75
N TYR A 149 11.82 -6.13 0.82
CA TYR A 149 13.20 -5.67 0.68
C TYR A 149 13.55 -4.62 1.74
N ARG A 150 12.55 -3.85 2.23
CA ARG A 150 12.78 -2.69 3.11
C ARG A 150 11.54 -2.25 3.87
N ARG A 151 11.82 -1.42 4.87
CA ARG A 151 10.89 -0.47 5.47
C ARG A 151 11.42 0.94 5.23
N TYR A 152 10.57 1.94 5.21
CA TYR A 152 10.93 3.30 4.82
C TYR A 152 11.11 4.24 6.02
N THR A 153 12.04 5.18 5.87
CA THR A 153 12.05 6.43 6.63
C THR A 153 11.32 7.53 5.85
N LYS A 154 10.83 8.57 6.55
CA LYS A 154 10.23 9.75 5.89
C LYS A 154 11.19 10.39 4.89
N THR A 155 12.46 10.53 5.27
CA THR A 155 13.49 11.18 4.45
C THR A 155 13.75 10.39 3.17
N GLU A 156 13.90 9.06 3.29
CA GLU A 156 14.13 8.21 2.14
C GLU A 156 12.95 8.25 1.15
N LEU A 157 11.72 8.08 1.66
CA LEU A 157 10.52 8.07 0.85
C LEU A 157 10.31 9.41 0.14
N ARG A 158 10.51 10.53 0.85
CA ARG A 158 10.51 11.90 0.31
C ARG A 158 11.52 12.05 -0.82
N THR A 159 12.76 11.63 -0.58
CA THR A 159 13.84 11.77 -1.56
C THR A 159 13.56 11.00 -2.84
N LYS A 160 13.01 9.78 -2.74
CA LYS A 160 12.64 8.95 -3.89
C LYS A 160 11.53 9.61 -4.72
N ALA A 161 10.49 10.12 -4.07
CA ALA A 161 9.40 10.81 -4.74
C ALA A 161 9.89 12.09 -5.45
N GLN A 162 10.70 12.92 -4.77
CA GLN A 162 11.26 14.15 -5.35
C GLN A 162 12.21 13.88 -6.55
N LYS A 163 13.04 12.84 -6.46
CA LYS A 163 13.90 12.41 -7.58
C LYS A 163 13.09 11.98 -8.80
N ALA A 164 11.89 11.45 -8.62
CA ALA A 164 10.99 11.09 -9.72
C ALA A 164 10.22 12.29 -10.30
N GLY A 165 10.33 13.50 -9.69
CA GLY A 165 9.69 14.73 -10.14
C GLY A 165 8.43 15.12 -9.36
N PHE A 166 8.06 14.39 -8.33
CA PHE A 166 6.88 14.70 -7.53
C PHE A 166 7.08 15.85 -6.56
N GLU A 167 6.04 16.65 -6.37
CA GLU A 167 5.92 17.56 -5.24
C GLU A 167 5.28 16.84 -4.04
N ILE A 168 5.83 17.07 -2.83
CA ILE A 168 5.34 16.45 -1.61
C ILE A 168 4.15 17.25 -1.08
N ASN A 169 2.96 16.68 -1.14
CA ASN A 169 1.78 17.24 -0.51
C ASN A 169 1.74 16.90 0.98
N GLN A 170 1.83 15.60 1.32
CA GLN A 170 1.88 15.14 2.71
C GLN A 170 2.78 13.91 2.87
N ILE A 171 3.44 13.82 4.04
CA ILE A 171 4.13 12.62 4.49
C ILE A 171 4.10 12.54 6.01
N TYR A 172 3.49 11.48 6.57
CA TYR A 172 3.34 11.32 8.01
C TYR A 172 3.28 9.85 8.42
N TYR A 173 3.57 9.59 9.70
CA TYR A 173 3.45 8.27 10.29
C TYR A 173 2.00 7.95 10.65
N ALA A 174 1.65 6.67 10.56
CA ALA A 174 0.36 6.12 10.91
C ALA A 174 0.55 4.77 11.61
N ASN A 175 -0.49 4.31 12.31
CA ASN A 175 -0.53 3.03 13.02
C ASN A 175 0.51 2.91 14.14
N LEU A 176 0.46 3.83 15.11
CA LEU A 176 1.33 3.81 16.30
C LEU A 176 1.17 2.52 17.13
N PRO A 177 -0.04 2.01 17.45
CA PRO A 177 -0.19 0.74 18.15
C PRO A 177 0.42 -0.44 17.37
N GLY A 178 0.28 -0.44 16.05
CA GLY A 178 0.89 -1.44 15.18
C GLY A 178 2.41 -1.48 15.29
N TYR A 179 3.06 -0.33 15.51
CA TYR A 179 4.50 -0.27 15.75
C TYR A 179 4.92 -1.15 16.95
N PHE A 180 4.26 -1.00 18.08
CA PHE A 180 4.57 -1.79 19.28
C PHE A 180 4.28 -3.27 19.11
N LEU A 181 3.16 -3.60 18.43
CA LEU A 181 2.82 -4.99 18.15
C LEU A 181 3.85 -5.65 17.23
N TRP A 182 4.28 -4.95 16.19
CA TRP A 182 5.28 -5.46 15.25
C TRP A 182 6.65 -5.63 15.91
N TRP A 183 7.09 -4.63 16.65
CA TRP A 183 8.34 -4.64 17.40
C TRP A 183 8.39 -5.78 18.42
N GLY A 184 7.31 -5.98 19.18
CA GLY A 184 7.19 -7.07 20.15
C GLY A 184 7.24 -8.44 19.50
N ARG A 185 6.49 -8.65 18.41
CA ARG A 185 6.48 -9.93 17.67
C ARG A 185 7.83 -10.23 17.02
N GLY A 186 8.48 -9.23 16.47
CA GLY A 186 9.82 -9.37 15.88
C GLY A 186 10.85 -9.88 16.90
N ARG A 187 10.79 -9.40 18.15
CA ARG A 187 11.66 -9.86 19.24
C ARG A 187 11.32 -11.24 19.76
N LEU A 188 10.05 -11.61 19.79
CA LEU A 188 9.58 -12.92 20.25
C LEU A 188 9.77 -14.01 19.18
N GLY A 189 10.26 -13.65 17.98
CA GLY A 189 10.56 -14.60 16.90
C GLY A 189 9.34 -15.26 16.27
N SER A 190 8.14 -14.75 16.50
CA SER A 190 6.90 -15.31 15.96
C SER A 190 6.62 -14.77 14.56
N SER A 191 6.67 -15.64 13.56
CA SER A 191 6.22 -15.35 12.19
C SER A 191 4.74 -15.66 11.95
N LYS A 192 4.07 -16.32 12.93
CA LYS A 192 2.67 -16.75 12.77
C LYS A 192 1.72 -15.58 12.94
N SER A 193 0.91 -15.33 11.92
CA SER A 193 -0.25 -14.45 12.05
C SER A 193 -1.37 -15.22 12.77
N ASP A 194 -1.86 -14.66 13.89
CA ASP A 194 -2.99 -15.21 14.61
C ASP A 194 -4.26 -14.44 14.21
N SER A 195 -5.18 -15.14 13.55
CA SER A 195 -6.42 -14.54 13.05
C SER A 195 -7.31 -13.97 14.16
N PHE A 196 -7.23 -14.53 15.37
CA PHE A 196 -7.99 -14.04 16.51
C PHE A 196 -7.47 -12.67 16.97
N PHE A 197 -6.14 -12.52 17.11
CA PHE A 197 -5.54 -11.23 17.47
C PHE A 197 -5.75 -10.18 16.37
N ALA A 198 -5.71 -10.57 15.09
CA ALA A 198 -5.99 -9.67 13.98
C ALA A 198 -7.43 -9.10 14.05
N LYS A 199 -8.41 -9.94 14.38
CA LYS A 199 -9.81 -9.50 14.57
C LYS A 199 -10.00 -8.60 15.81
N ILE A 200 -9.32 -8.89 16.92
CA ILE A 200 -9.33 -8.01 18.09
C ILE A 200 -8.72 -6.65 17.74
N PHE A 201 -7.57 -6.65 17.06
CA PHE A 201 -6.94 -5.43 16.60
C PHE A 201 -7.90 -4.61 15.73
N ASP A 202 -8.51 -5.23 14.72
CA ASP A 202 -9.44 -4.56 13.81
C ASP A 202 -10.65 -3.97 14.56
N ARG A 203 -11.21 -4.69 15.52
CA ARG A 203 -12.46 -4.30 16.19
C ARG A 203 -12.27 -3.33 17.36
N ILE A 204 -11.13 -3.39 18.05
CA ILE A 204 -10.88 -2.61 19.27
C ILE A 204 -9.83 -1.52 19.03
N ILE A 205 -8.71 -1.87 18.41
CA ILE A 205 -7.58 -0.92 18.26
C ILE A 205 -7.78 0.03 17.08
N VAL A 206 -8.25 -0.48 15.95
CA VAL A 206 -8.42 0.35 14.75
C VAL A 206 -9.37 1.54 14.96
N PRO A 207 -10.50 1.45 15.67
CA PRO A 207 -11.31 2.63 16.01
C PRO A 207 -10.52 3.73 16.75
N LEU A 208 -9.53 3.36 17.55
CA LEU A 208 -8.67 4.33 18.25
C LEU A 208 -7.65 4.99 17.31
N LEU A 209 -7.30 4.34 16.18
CA LEU A 209 -6.40 4.92 15.18
C LEU A 209 -6.96 6.20 14.55
N TYR A 210 -8.29 6.38 14.53
CA TYR A 210 -8.88 7.64 14.04
C TYR A 210 -8.46 8.85 14.86
N LEU A 211 -8.05 8.67 16.12
CA LEU A 211 -7.49 9.74 16.95
C LEU A 211 -6.12 10.21 16.44
N GLU A 212 -5.38 9.37 15.72
CA GLU A 212 -4.09 9.74 15.13
C GLU A 212 -4.23 10.85 14.08
N ASN A 213 -5.38 10.98 13.44
CA ASN A 213 -5.66 12.07 12.50
C ASN A 213 -5.57 13.47 13.16
N PHE A 214 -5.77 13.52 14.48
CA PHE A 214 -5.65 14.75 15.28
C PHE A 214 -4.28 14.86 15.99
N LEU A 215 -3.72 13.73 16.41
CA LEU A 215 -2.53 13.69 17.26
C LEU A 215 -1.22 13.69 16.47
N HIS A 216 -1.25 13.27 15.17
CA HIS A 216 -0.07 13.17 14.29
C HIS A 216 1.13 12.51 14.99
N PRO A 217 1.11 11.19 15.21
CA PRO A 217 2.11 10.53 16.01
C PRO A 217 3.52 10.74 15.44
N PRO A 218 4.56 10.93 16.29
CA PRO A 218 5.94 11.18 15.84
C PRO A 218 6.58 9.96 15.18
N PHE A 219 6.00 8.78 15.34
CA PHE A 219 6.37 7.51 14.70
C PHE A 219 5.17 6.57 14.62
N GLY A 220 5.27 5.55 13.78
CA GLY A 220 4.23 4.54 13.59
C GLY A 220 4.76 3.38 12.76
N GLN A 221 3.97 2.31 12.64
CA GLN A 221 4.32 1.16 11.84
C GLN A 221 4.39 1.47 10.33
N SER A 222 3.61 2.46 9.91
CA SER A 222 3.42 2.78 8.49
C SER A 222 3.70 4.25 8.20
N LEU A 223 3.98 4.54 6.93
CA LEU A 223 4.03 5.88 6.36
C LEU A 223 2.92 6.05 5.34
N VAL A 224 2.22 7.17 5.45
CA VAL A 224 1.34 7.71 4.42
C VAL A 224 2.15 8.72 3.61
N LEU A 225 2.18 8.56 2.29
CA LEU A 225 2.76 9.50 1.35
C LEU A 225 1.69 9.93 0.34
N ILE A 226 1.52 11.22 0.19
CA ILE A 226 0.68 11.86 -0.81
C ILE A 226 1.55 12.84 -1.56
N VAL A 227 1.73 12.58 -2.86
CA VAL A 227 2.56 13.41 -3.73
C VAL A 227 1.82 13.72 -5.03
N GLU A 228 2.14 14.87 -5.59
CA GLU A 228 1.46 15.42 -6.77
C GLU A 228 2.43 15.54 -7.94
N LYS A 229 1.94 15.27 -9.14
CA LYS A 229 2.62 15.62 -10.39
C LYS A 229 2.13 16.99 -10.84
N LEU A 230 3.01 17.99 -10.82
CA LEU A 230 2.71 19.33 -11.34
C LEU A 230 2.60 19.34 -12.87
#